data_bb0c0581e9e2909bec6d10b4c5abca54
#
_entry.id   bb0c0581e9e2909bec6d10b4c5abca54
#
_cell.length_a   1.000
_cell.length_b   1.000
_cell.length_c   1.000
_cell.angle_alpha   90.00
_cell.angle_beta   90.00
_cell.angle_gamma   90.00
#
_symmetry.space_group_name_H-M   'P 1'
#
loop_
_entity.id
_entity.type
_entity.pdbx_description
1 polymer ?
#
loop_
_entity_poly.entity_id
_entity_poly.type
_entity_poly.pdbx_seq_one_letter_code
_entity_poly.pdbx_strand_id
1 'polypeptide(L)'
;MKESYMETRNNKDASNGTVDGIDGDVDFDPSAPPPFKIAEIRAAIPKHCWVKNPWRSLGYVLRDVTVVLALAAAVLYLDSWIFWPLYWAAQGTMFWAIFVLGHDCGHGSFSNSHLLNNVVGHILHSSILVPYHGWRISHRTHHQNHGNVENDESWVPLNALFNLFQLPEKIYKNLDLPTRIMRYTVPLPIKLFAPSERKAVLTSTVCWSIMVLLLIYSSFVFDPVQVLKIHGVPYLIFVMWLDFVTYLHHHGHEQKLPWYRGKEWSYLRGGLTTVDRDYGWINGIHHDIGTHVIHHLFPQIPHYHLVEATKAAKPVLGKYYREPKKSGPFPFHLFSNLMRSIREDHYVSDIGDVVYYQTDPRLCNIKSN
;
A
#
# COMPACT_ATOMS: atom_id res chain seq x y z
N MET A 1 -44.37 14.48 57.13
CA MET A 1 -43.77 14.88 58.40
C MET A 1 -42.31 15.22 58.17
N LYS A 2 -42.01 16.48 58.47
CA LYS A 2 -40.73 17.18 58.75
C LYS A 2 -39.72 17.20 57.63
N GLU A 3 -39.59 18.29 56.82
CA GLU A 3 -39.03 19.63 57.13
C GLU A 3 -37.69 19.52 57.82
N SER A 4 -36.65 20.14 57.37
CA SER A 4 -36.08 21.46 57.09
C SER A 4 -34.58 21.32 57.42
N TYR A 5 -33.60 22.05 56.98
CA TYR A 5 -33.35 23.48 56.88
C TYR A 5 -32.12 23.80 56.02
N MET A 6 -32.19 24.96 55.43
CA MET A 6 -31.08 25.70 54.74
C MET A 6 -29.97 26.04 55.73
N GLU A 7 -28.77 26.19 55.24
CA GLU A 7 -27.92 27.34 55.59
C GLU A 7 -26.90 27.69 54.49
N THR A 8 -26.98 28.92 54.07
CA THR A 8 -26.09 29.66 53.20
C THR A 8 -24.86 30.14 53.91
N ARG A 9 -23.66 30.07 53.34
CA ARG A 9 -22.57 30.99 53.63
C ARG A 9 -21.80 31.39 52.38
N ASN A 10 -21.94 32.68 52.04
CA ASN A 10 -21.03 33.43 51.16
C ASN A 10 -19.65 33.54 51.82
N ASN A 11 -18.61 33.38 51.02
CA ASN A 11 -17.45 34.25 51.11
C ASN A 11 -16.77 34.39 49.77
N LYS A 12 -16.66 35.63 49.30
CA LYS A 12 -15.85 36.12 48.22
C LYS A 12 -14.40 36.09 48.68
N ASP A 13 -13.51 35.59 47.85
CA ASP A 13 -12.19 36.19 47.64
C ASP A 13 -11.69 35.88 46.25
N ALA A 14 -11.32 36.96 45.55
CA ALA A 14 -10.78 36.95 44.20
C ALA A 14 -9.29 36.60 44.27
N SER A 15 -8.85 35.66 43.45
CA SER A 15 -7.47 35.63 42.99
C SER A 15 -7.44 35.15 41.52
N ASN A 16 -6.87 36.00 40.67
CA ASN A 16 -6.49 35.75 39.31
C ASN A 16 -5.65 34.45 39.23
N GLY A 17 -6.17 33.44 38.52
CA GLY A 17 -5.44 32.29 38.08
C GLY A 17 -5.78 32.08 36.60
N THR A 18 -4.79 32.24 35.77
CA THR A 18 -4.79 31.87 34.36
C THR A 18 -5.31 30.44 34.19
N VAL A 19 -6.43 30.31 33.51
CA VAL A 19 -6.99 29.02 33.12
C VAL A 19 -6.17 28.52 31.94
N ASP A 20 -5.14 27.74 32.22
CA ASP A 20 -4.56 26.84 31.24
C ASP A 20 -5.64 25.81 30.89
N GLY A 21 -6.06 25.86 29.61
CA GLY A 21 -7.08 24.98 29.06
C GLY A 21 -6.66 23.52 29.17
N ILE A 22 -7.26 22.79 30.06
CA ILE A 22 -7.36 21.33 29.96
C ILE A 22 -8.37 21.07 28.84
N ASP A 23 -7.87 21.00 27.60
CA ASP A 23 -8.60 20.41 26.49
C ASP A 23 -8.70 18.92 26.81
N GLY A 24 -9.81 18.53 27.44
CA GLY A 24 -10.12 17.13 27.73
C GLY A 24 -10.10 16.39 26.38
N ASP A 25 -9.19 15.46 26.25
CA ASP A 25 -9.03 14.58 25.08
C ASP A 25 -10.35 13.80 24.93
N VAL A 26 -11.27 14.36 24.15
CA VAL A 26 -12.49 13.65 23.75
C VAL A 26 -12.00 12.43 22.99
N ASP A 27 -12.34 11.25 23.53
CA ASP A 27 -11.89 9.95 23.04
C ASP A 27 -12.15 9.88 21.51
N PHE A 28 -11.09 9.96 20.70
CA PHE A 28 -11.20 10.01 19.25
C PHE A 28 -11.64 8.64 18.73
N ASP A 29 -12.85 8.58 18.19
CA ASP A 29 -13.35 7.38 17.50
C ASP A 29 -12.96 7.40 16.02
N PRO A 30 -12.02 6.54 15.58
CA PRO A 30 -11.60 6.46 14.19
C PRO A 30 -12.69 5.94 13.26
N SER A 31 -13.78 5.35 13.79
CA SER A 31 -14.92 4.87 13.01
C SER A 31 -15.99 5.92 12.79
N ALA A 32 -15.96 7.02 13.54
CA ALA A 32 -16.90 8.12 13.34
C ALA A 32 -16.79 8.72 11.93
N PRO A 33 -17.88 9.16 11.32
CA PRO A 33 -17.82 9.89 10.06
C PRO A 33 -16.93 11.13 10.19
N PRO A 34 -15.98 11.36 9.26
CA PRO A 34 -15.11 12.53 9.34
C PRO A 34 -15.92 13.82 9.22
N PRO A 35 -15.58 14.87 10.01
CA PRO A 35 -16.30 16.15 10.01
C PRO A 35 -16.00 17.01 8.77
N PHE A 36 -15.28 16.48 7.79
CA PHE A 36 -14.87 17.15 6.56
C PHE A 36 -15.23 16.31 5.33
N LYS A 37 -15.27 16.96 4.19
CA LYS A 37 -15.54 16.32 2.88
C LYS A 37 -14.24 16.18 2.08
N ILE A 38 -14.22 15.24 1.14
CA ILE A 38 -13.09 15.03 0.23
C ILE A 38 -12.74 16.31 -0.57
N ALA A 39 -13.74 17.16 -0.86
CA ALA A 39 -13.52 18.44 -1.54
C ALA A 39 -12.70 19.44 -0.72
N GLU A 40 -12.81 19.42 0.60
CA GLU A 40 -12.03 20.26 1.51
C GLU A 40 -10.56 19.82 1.54
N ILE A 41 -10.32 18.52 1.61
CA ILE A 41 -8.96 17.96 1.48
C ILE A 41 -8.35 18.35 0.14
N ARG A 42 -9.13 18.20 -0.96
CA ARG A 42 -8.70 18.59 -2.31
C ARG A 42 -8.35 20.07 -2.41
N ALA A 43 -9.14 20.94 -1.78
CA ALA A 43 -8.93 22.39 -1.79
C ALA A 43 -7.67 22.82 -1.02
N ALA A 44 -7.28 22.07 0.01
CA ALA A 44 -6.06 22.32 0.77
C ALA A 44 -4.77 21.98 -0.02
N ILE A 45 -4.86 21.05 -0.97
CA ILE A 45 -3.68 20.64 -1.77
C ILE A 45 -3.36 21.69 -2.83
N PRO A 46 -2.08 22.17 -2.91
CA PRO A 46 -1.66 23.15 -3.88
C PRO A 46 -1.95 22.73 -5.33
N LYS A 47 -2.37 23.69 -6.16
CA LYS A 47 -2.77 23.40 -7.55
C LYS A 47 -1.67 22.75 -8.38
N HIS A 48 -0.41 23.11 -8.15
CA HIS A 48 0.71 22.52 -8.90
C HIS A 48 0.93 21.03 -8.60
N CYS A 49 0.50 20.53 -7.43
CA CYS A 49 0.58 19.11 -7.11
C CYS A 49 -0.27 18.22 -8.06
N TRP A 50 -1.23 18.81 -8.76
CA TRP A 50 -2.07 18.11 -9.73
C TRP A 50 -1.48 18.13 -11.15
N VAL A 51 -0.36 18.86 -11.36
CA VAL A 51 0.26 18.99 -12.68
C VAL A 51 1.19 17.81 -12.93
N LYS A 52 0.88 17.06 -13.98
CA LYS A 52 1.67 15.89 -14.41
C LYS A 52 2.72 16.36 -15.43
N ASN A 53 3.99 16.20 -15.10
CA ASN A 53 5.09 16.53 -16.01
C ASN A 53 5.69 15.22 -16.58
N PRO A 54 5.40 14.87 -17.86
CA PRO A 54 5.87 13.62 -18.44
C PRO A 54 7.41 13.56 -18.55
N TRP A 55 8.08 14.68 -18.75
CA TRP A 55 9.55 14.71 -18.82
C TRP A 55 10.19 14.44 -17.47
N ARG A 56 9.61 14.96 -16.39
CA ARG A 56 10.05 14.65 -15.03
C ARG A 56 9.84 13.18 -14.71
N SER A 57 8.67 12.65 -15.08
CA SER A 57 8.35 11.22 -14.89
C SER A 57 9.29 10.31 -15.69
N LEU A 58 9.58 10.65 -16.97
CA LEU A 58 10.55 9.93 -17.79
C LEU A 58 11.98 10.05 -17.24
N GLY A 59 12.34 11.18 -16.62
CA GLY A 59 13.62 11.34 -15.94
C GLY A 59 13.81 10.35 -14.80
N TYR A 60 12.76 10.05 -14.01
CA TYR A 60 12.79 8.99 -13.00
C TYR A 60 12.94 7.60 -13.62
N VAL A 61 12.23 7.31 -14.72
CA VAL A 61 12.41 6.04 -15.47
C VAL A 61 13.85 5.89 -15.93
N LEU A 62 14.42 6.94 -16.55
CA LEU A 62 15.81 6.90 -17.01
C LEU A 62 16.78 6.66 -15.87
N ARG A 63 16.60 7.35 -14.73
CA ARG A 63 17.42 7.15 -13.52
C ARG A 63 17.38 5.68 -13.09
N ASP A 64 16.18 5.13 -12.91
CA ASP A 64 16.02 3.80 -12.34
C ASP A 64 16.51 2.70 -13.30
N VAL A 65 16.22 2.81 -14.58
CA VAL A 65 16.75 1.88 -15.60
C VAL A 65 18.27 1.95 -15.66
N THR A 66 18.85 3.15 -15.59
CA THR A 66 20.33 3.32 -15.57
C THR A 66 20.92 2.64 -14.34
N VAL A 67 20.33 2.80 -13.16
CA VAL A 67 20.81 2.14 -11.93
C VAL A 67 20.69 0.62 -12.04
N VAL A 68 19.56 0.10 -12.54
CA VAL A 68 19.35 -1.35 -12.78
C VAL A 68 20.44 -1.92 -13.69
N LEU A 69 20.72 -1.26 -14.81
CA LEU A 69 21.75 -1.71 -15.75
C LEU A 69 23.16 -1.59 -15.15
N ALA A 70 23.44 -0.51 -14.44
CA ALA A 70 24.73 -0.31 -13.79
C ALA A 70 25.01 -1.36 -12.70
N LEU A 71 24.01 -1.70 -11.87
CA LEU A 71 24.13 -2.76 -10.86
C LEU A 71 24.39 -4.12 -11.52
N ALA A 72 23.67 -4.44 -12.58
CA ALA A 72 23.88 -5.69 -13.31
C ALA A 72 25.27 -5.75 -13.94
N ALA A 73 25.71 -4.68 -14.60
CA ALA A 73 27.06 -4.60 -15.16
C ALA A 73 28.14 -4.71 -14.08
N ALA A 74 27.98 -4.03 -12.94
CA ALA A 74 28.92 -4.05 -11.85
C ALA A 74 29.09 -5.45 -11.25
N VAL A 75 27.97 -6.17 -10.97
CA VAL A 75 28.05 -7.52 -10.38
C VAL A 75 28.66 -8.53 -11.35
N LEU A 76 28.39 -8.39 -12.65
CA LEU A 76 28.98 -9.24 -13.68
C LEU A 76 30.50 -9.00 -13.85
N TYR A 77 30.93 -7.74 -13.71
CA TYR A 77 32.35 -7.37 -13.77
C TYR A 77 33.10 -7.86 -12.53
N LEU A 78 32.51 -7.70 -11.34
CA LEU A 78 33.13 -8.08 -10.07
C LEU A 78 33.14 -9.59 -9.85
N ASP A 79 32.11 -10.29 -10.30
CA ASP A 79 31.84 -11.72 -10.22
C ASP A 79 32.37 -12.43 -8.95
N SER A 80 32.05 -11.83 -7.80
CA SER A 80 32.49 -12.36 -6.49
C SER A 80 31.26 -12.68 -5.64
N TRP A 81 31.29 -13.84 -4.99
CA TRP A 81 30.19 -14.31 -4.13
C TRP A 81 29.79 -13.30 -3.03
N ILE A 82 30.70 -12.43 -2.61
CA ILE A 82 30.44 -11.37 -1.61
C ILE A 82 29.50 -10.31 -2.17
N PHE A 83 29.62 -9.98 -3.47
CA PHE A 83 28.84 -8.92 -4.09
C PHE A 83 27.43 -9.40 -4.55
N TRP A 84 27.22 -10.69 -4.76
CA TRP A 84 25.93 -11.20 -5.19
C TRP A 84 24.79 -10.89 -4.22
N PRO A 85 24.90 -11.11 -2.88
CA PRO A 85 23.83 -10.75 -1.94
C PRO A 85 23.52 -9.25 -1.91
N LEU A 86 24.54 -8.40 -2.00
CA LEU A 86 24.37 -6.94 -2.06
C LEU A 86 23.65 -6.52 -3.35
N TYR A 87 24.07 -7.12 -4.47
CA TYR A 87 23.39 -6.92 -5.74
C TYR A 87 21.92 -7.35 -5.67
N TRP A 88 21.61 -8.52 -5.16
CA TRP A 88 20.24 -9.00 -5.06
C TRP A 88 19.35 -8.06 -4.26
N ALA A 89 19.83 -7.60 -3.11
CA ALA A 89 19.12 -6.64 -2.27
C ALA A 89 18.91 -5.31 -3.00
N ALA A 90 19.95 -4.74 -3.60
CA ALA A 90 19.87 -3.47 -4.32
C ALA A 90 18.98 -3.58 -5.57
N GLN A 91 19.20 -4.62 -6.38
CA GLN A 91 18.47 -4.83 -7.63
C GLN A 91 16.98 -5.12 -7.40
N GLY A 92 16.65 -5.92 -6.39
CA GLY A 92 15.26 -6.19 -6.02
C GLY A 92 14.55 -4.93 -5.50
N THR A 93 15.27 -4.08 -4.76
CA THR A 93 14.75 -2.75 -4.36
C THR A 93 14.54 -1.84 -5.57
N MET A 94 15.42 -1.88 -6.57
CA MET A 94 15.24 -1.13 -7.82
C MET A 94 14.09 -1.68 -8.68
N PHE A 95 13.86 -3.00 -8.67
CA PHE A 95 12.69 -3.58 -9.33
C PHE A 95 11.38 -3.11 -8.67
N TRP A 96 11.37 -2.94 -7.36
CA TRP A 96 10.27 -2.30 -6.66
C TRP A 96 10.10 -0.82 -7.07
N ALA A 97 11.18 -0.06 -7.21
CA ALA A 97 11.12 1.32 -7.72
C ALA A 97 10.51 1.38 -9.13
N ILE A 98 10.95 0.49 -10.04
CA ILE A 98 10.36 0.33 -11.38
C ILE A 98 8.87 0.00 -11.33
N PHE A 99 8.47 -0.87 -10.39
CA PHE A 99 7.08 -1.20 -10.17
C PHE A 99 6.26 0.05 -9.81
N VAL A 100 6.75 0.91 -8.91
CA VAL A 100 6.05 2.13 -8.49
C VAL A 100 5.88 3.11 -9.64
N LEU A 101 6.84 3.24 -10.55
CA LEU A 101 6.68 4.07 -11.76
C LEU A 101 5.63 3.50 -12.72
N GLY A 102 5.60 2.18 -12.89
CA GLY A 102 4.55 1.50 -13.66
C GLY A 102 3.17 1.60 -13.01
N HIS A 103 3.11 1.59 -11.69
CA HIS A 103 1.92 1.84 -10.87
C HIS A 103 1.37 3.26 -11.13
N ASP A 104 2.22 4.29 -11.18
CA ASP A 104 1.84 5.65 -11.54
C ASP A 104 1.28 5.74 -12.96
N CYS A 105 1.85 5.00 -13.90
CA CYS A 105 1.27 4.83 -15.24
C CYS A 105 -0.16 4.24 -15.15
N GLY A 106 -0.37 3.27 -14.28
CA GLY A 106 -1.67 2.62 -14.04
C GLY A 106 -2.74 3.56 -13.53
N HIS A 107 -2.39 4.48 -12.63
CA HIS A 107 -3.27 5.53 -12.12
C HIS A 107 -3.43 6.71 -13.08
N GLY A 108 -2.56 6.82 -14.10
CA GLY A 108 -2.48 7.98 -14.97
C GLY A 108 -1.90 9.20 -14.27
N SER A 109 -1.19 9.06 -13.16
CA SER A 109 -0.44 10.12 -12.49
C SER A 109 0.88 10.45 -13.19
N PHE A 110 1.43 9.50 -13.95
CA PHE A 110 2.68 9.64 -14.70
C PHE A 110 2.61 10.73 -15.80
N SER A 111 1.51 10.73 -16.59
CA SER A 111 1.27 11.75 -17.63
C SER A 111 -0.22 11.88 -17.97
N ASN A 112 -0.56 12.97 -18.72
CA ASN A 112 -1.91 13.14 -19.28
C ASN A 112 -2.14 12.28 -20.55
N SER A 113 -1.09 11.67 -21.12
CA SER A 113 -1.18 10.84 -22.33
C SER A 113 -1.44 9.38 -21.95
N HIS A 114 -2.63 8.88 -22.26
CA HIS A 114 -2.96 7.46 -22.07
C HIS A 114 -2.02 6.52 -22.84
N LEU A 115 -1.60 6.92 -24.06
CA LEU A 115 -0.67 6.14 -24.85
C LEU A 115 0.70 6.02 -24.16
N LEU A 116 1.25 7.15 -23.69
CA LEU A 116 2.53 7.16 -22.98
C LEU A 116 2.46 6.30 -21.70
N ASN A 117 1.40 6.47 -20.90
CA ASN A 117 1.21 5.67 -19.70
C ASN A 117 1.13 4.17 -20.01
N ASN A 118 0.42 3.77 -21.07
CA ASN A 118 0.30 2.37 -21.45
C ASN A 118 1.63 1.81 -21.94
N VAL A 119 2.35 2.51 -22.80
CA VAL A 119 3.64 2.03 -23.34
C VAL A 119 4.66 1.89 -22.20
N VAL A 120 4.85 2.93 -21.41
CA VAL A 120 5.81 2.92 -20.30
C VAL A 120 5.40 1.87 -19.25
N GLY A 121 4.13 1.83 -18.88
CA GLY A 121 3.62 0.86 -17.90
C GLY A 121 3.82 -0.59 -18.34
N HIS A 122 3.60 -0.92 -19.62
CA HIS A 122 3.88 -2.28 -20.13
C HIS A 122 5.37 -2.61 -20.08
N ILE A 123 6.25 -1.69 -20.52
CA ILE A 123 7.69 -1.93 -20.50
C ILE A 123 8.17 -2.17 -19.08
N LEU A 124 7.85 -1.26 -18.15
CA LEU A 124 8.31 -1.35 -16.77
C LEU A 124 7.77 -2.59 -16.05
N HIS A 125 6.46 -2.82 -16.11
CA HIS A 125 5.85 -3.95 -15.41
C HIS A 125 6.24 -5.30 -16.02
N SER A 126 6.26 -5.41 -17.36
CA SER A 126 6.65 -6.69 -17.99
C SER A 126 8.10 -7.04 -17.71
N SER A 127 9.02 -6.05 -17.62
CA SER A 127 10.43 -6.30 -17.30
C SER A 127 10.65 -6.99 -15.95
N ILE A 128 9.70 -6.81 -15.03
CA ILE A 128 9.67 -7.43 -13.70
C ILE A 128 8.54 -8.45 -13.56
N LEU A 129 8.10 -9.04 -14.66
CA LEU A 129 7.09 -10.09 -14.73
C LEU A 129 5.73 -9.73 -14.11
N VAL A 130 5.32 -8.47 -14.17
CA VAL A 130 3.98 -8.01 -13.76
C VAL A 130 3.12 -7.77 -15.00
N PRO A 131 1.93 -8.36 -15.11
CA PRO A 131 0.99 -8.11 -16.21
C PRO A 131 0.28 -6.76 -16.02
N TYR A 132 0.73 -5.72 -16.69
CA TYR A 132 0.38 -4.31 -16.45
C TYR A 132 -1.12 -4.03 -16.32
N HIS A 133 -1.93 -4.38 -17.32
CA HIS A 133 -3.37 -4.08 -17.27
C HIS A 133 -4.14 -4.99 -16.31
N GLY A 134 -3.74 -6.24 -16.17
CA GLY A 134 -4.34 -7.15 -15.20
C GLY A 134 -4.18 -6.59 -13.78
N TRP A 135 -2.94 -6.20 -13.45
CA TRP A 135 -2.62 -5.56 -12.18
C TRP A 135 -3.34 -4.20 -12.04
N ARG A 136 -3.28 -3.33 -13.05
CA ARG A 136 -3.90 -1.99 -13.05
C ARG A 136 -5.40 -2.04 -12.75
N ILE A 137 -6.12 -3.00 -13.34
CA ILE A 137 -7.57 -3.14 -13.16
C ILE A 137 -7.88 -3.60 -11.73
N SER A 138 -7.19 -4.62 -11.25
CA SER A 138 -7.31 -5.09 -9.87
C SER A 138 -7.02 -3.97 -8.86
N HIS A 139 -5.89 -3.28 -9.04
CA HIS A 139 -5.47 -2.20 -8.16
C HIS A 139 -6.43 -0.99 -8.18
N ARG A 140 -6.99 -0.65 -9.34
CA ARG A 140 -8.06 0.35 -9.43
C ARG A 140 -9.30 -0.08 -8.64
N THR A 141 -9.70 -1.35 -8.72
CA THR A 141 -10.84 -1.88 -7.97
C THR A 141 -10.59 -1.83 -6.47
N HIS A 142 -9.35 -2.14 -6.04
CA HIS A 142 -8.91 -1.98 -4.67
C HIS A 142 -9.04 -0.51 -4.20
N HIS A 143 -8.49 0.47 -4.92
CA HIS A 143 -8.64 1.88 -4.57
C HIS A 143 -10.09 2.34 -4.46
N GLN A 144 -10.95 1.84 -5.35
CA GLN A 144 -12.36 2.19 -5.39
C GLN A 144 -13.16 1.57 -4.24
N ASN A 145 -12.69 0.50 -3.61
CA ASN A 145 -13.42 -0.26 -2.61
C ASN A 145 -12.61 -0.47 -1.32
N HIS A 146 -11.47 0.20 -1.16
CA HIS A 146 -10.63 -0.01 0.01
C HIS A 146 -11.40 0.20 1.32
N GLY A 147 -11.14 -0.66 2.30
CA GLY A 147 -11.83 -0.66 3.59
C GLY A 147 -13.28 -1.19 3.56
N ASN A 148 -13.76 -1.68 2.40
CA ASN A 148 -15.04 -2.38 2.28
C ASN A 148 -14.83 -3.89 2.50
N VAL A 149 -15.54 -4.46 3.48
CA VAL A 149 -15.39 -5.88 3.84
C VAL A 149 -15.73 -6.83 2.69
N GLU A 150 -16.71 -6.47 1.87
CA GLU A 150 -17.23 -7.34 0.81
C GLU A 150 -16.55 -7.11 -0.55
N ASN A 151 -16.12 -5.87 -0.84
CA ASN A 151 -15.78 -5.46 -2.20
C ASN A 151 -14.31 -5.07 -2.40
N ASP A 152 -13.49 -4.98 -1.34
CA ASP A 152 -12.05 -4.76 -1.50
C ASP A 152 -11.42 -5.98 -2.17
N GLU A 153 -10.82 -5.77 -3.34
CA GLU A 153 -10.31 -6.85 -4.17
C GLU A 153 -8.97 -7.42 -3.65
N SER A 154 -8.15 -6.57 -3.06
CA SER A 154 -6.79 -6.96 -2.63
C SER A 154 -6.75 -7.42 -1.17
N TRP A 155 -7.54 -6.81 -0.30
CA TRP A 155 -7.47 -7.01 1.14
C TRP A 155 -8.84 -7.32 1.74
N VAL A 156 -9.46 -8.41 1.28
CA VAL A 156 -10.71 -8.91 1.87
C VAL A 156 -10.41 -9.51 3.24
N PRO A 157 -10.92 -8.91 4.35
CA PRO A 157 -10.73 -9.49 5.67
C PRO A 157 -11.41 -10.85 5.77
N LEU A 158 -10.83 -11.74 6.58
CA LEU A 158 -11.42 -13.02 6.87
C LEU A 158 -12.65 -12.89 7.76
N ASN A 159 -13.71 -13.62 7.46
CA ASN A 159 -14.85 -13.79 8.34
C ASN A 159 -14.56 -14.82 9.41
N ALA A 160 -15.18 -14.70 10.59
CA ALA A 160 -14.98 -15.63 11.71
C ALA A 160 -15.29 -17.09 11.32
N LEU A 161 -16.35 -17.31 10.55
CA LEU A 161 -16.73 -18.65 10.08
C LEU A 161 -15.70 -19.25 9.11
N PHE A 162 -15.10 -18.44 8.27
CA PHE A 162 -14.12 -18.85 7.28
C PHE A 162 -12.77 -19.21 7.91
N ASN A 163 -12.43 -18.52 9.00
CA ASN A 163 -11.21 -18.75 9.76
C ASN A 163 -11.22 -20.14 10.45
N LEU A 164 -12.41 -20.64 10.78
CA LEU A 164 -12.58 -21.94 11.44
C LEU A 164 -12.07 -23.11 10.59
N PHE A 165 -12.16 -23.02 9.27
CA PHE A 165 -11.93 -24.14 8.35
C PHE A 165 -10.72 -24.02 7.42
N GLN A 166 -10.09 -22.84 7.27
CA GLN A 166 -9.16 -22.60 6.15
C GLN A 166 -7.87 -21.83 6.49
N LEU A 167 -7.44 -21.76 7.74
CA LEU A 167 -6.29 -20.98 8.14
C LEU A 167 -4.97 -21.32 7.40
N PRO A 168 -4.61 -22.60 7.23
CA PRO A 168 -3.38 -22.96 6.48
C PRO A 168 -3.48 -22.61 5.00
N GLU A 169 -4.65 -22.77 4.39
CA GLU A 169 -4.85 -22.60 2.95
C GLU A 169 -4.86 -21.14 2.52
N LYS A 170 -5.23 -20.22 3.39
CA LYS A 170 -5.37 -18.79 3.06
C LYS A 170 -4.09 -17.96 3.24
N ILE A 171 -3.23 -18.33 4.15
CA ILE A 171 -1.85 -17.84 4.19
C ILE A 171 -1.15 -18.24 2.89
N TYR A 172 -1.34 -19.46 2.43
CA TYR A 172 -0.85 -19.95 1.14
C TYR A 172 -1.51 -19.24 -0.06
N LYS A 173 -2.82 -19.00 -0.06
CA LYS A 173 -3.51 -18.35 -1.20
C LYS A 173 -3.11 -16.89 -1.39
N ASN A 174 -2.78 -16.17 -0.32
CA ASN A 174 -2.26 -14.80 -0.43
C ASN A 174 -0.76 -14.76 -0.78
N LEU A 175 -0.01 -15.83 -0.51
CA LEU A 175 1.40 -16.00 -0.87
C LEU A 175 1.60 -16.81 -2.15
N ASP A 176 0.53 -17.37 -2.73
CA ASP A 176 0.60 -18.20 -3.93
C ASP A 176 0.83 -17.36 -5.19
N LEU A 177 2.11 -17.14 -5.50
CA LEU A 177 2.56 -16.44 -6.70
C LEU A 177 1.99 -17.01 -8.00
N PRO A 178 1.91 -18.35 -8.22
CA PRO A 178 1.28 -18.91 -9.42
C PRO A 178 -0.18 -18.52 -9.59
N THR A 179 -0.98 -18.56 -8.52
CA THR A 179 -2.39 -18.14 -8.58
C THR A 179 -2.53 -16.65 -8.84
N ARG A 180 -1.68 -15.80 -8.24
CA ARG A 180 -1.65 -14.37 -8.55
C ARG A 180 -1.27 -14.10 -10.00
N ILE A 181 -0.23 -14.73 -10.54
CA ILE A 181 0.15 -14.61 -11.94
C ILE A 181 -1.02 -15.05 -12.83
N MET A 182 -1.62 -16.22 -12.57
CA MET A 182 -2.73 -16.73 -13.34
C MET A 182 -3.95 -15.80 -13.29
N ARG A 183 -4.26 -15.22 -12.13
CA ARG A 183 -5.37 -14.29 -11.94
C ARG A 183 -5.26 -13.03 -12.80
N TYR A 184 -4.05 -12.53 -13.01
CA TYR A 184 -3.81 -11.28 -13.76
C TYR A 184 -3.42 -11.50 -15.22
N THR A 185 -2.91 -12.68 -15.57
CA THR A 185 -2.45 -12.97 -16.93
C THR A 185 -3.50 -13.65 -17.80
N VAL A 186 -4.37 -14.48 -17.18
CA VAL A 186 -5.38 -15.23 -17.94
C VAL A 186 -6.68 -14.44 -18.00
N PRO A 187 -7.15 -14.04 -19.21
CA PRO A 187 -8.41 -13.31 -19.38
C PRO A 187 -9.62 -14.24 -19.23
N LEU A 188 -9.63 -15.08 -18.19
CA LEU A 188 -10.78 -15.90 -17.85
C LEU A 188 -11.97 -15.00 -17.50
N PRO A 189 -13.23 -15.44 -17.63
CA PRO A 189 -14.43 -14.70 -17.21
C PRO A 189 -14.52 -14.66 -15.68
N ILE A 190 -13.47 -14.15 -15.06
CA ILE A 190 -13.44 -13.83 -13.65
C ILE A 190 -14.23 -12.52 -13.50
N LYS A 191 -15.01 -12.37 -12.44
CA LYS A 191 -15.77 -11.15 -12.12
C LYS A 191 -14.92 -9.86 -12.12
N LEU A 192 -13.61 -10.01 -12.03
CA LEU A 192 -12.64 -8.91 -11.99
C LEU A 192 -12.56 -8.10 -13.30
N PHE A 193 -12.67 -8.75 -14.48
CA PHE A 193 -12.46 -8.09 -15.77
C PHE A 193 -13.76 -7.92 -16.54
N ALA A 194 -14.15 -6.67 -16.79
CA ALA A 194 -15.27 -6.39 -17.68
C ALA A 194 -14.97 -6.87 -19.11
N PRO A 195 -16.01 -7.23 -19.91
CA PRO A 195 -15.80 -7.64 -21.31
C PRO A 195 -15.01 -6.63 -22.15
N SER A 196 -15.21 -5.33 -21.87
CA SER A 196 -14.48 -4.23 -22.53
C SER A 196 -12.98 -4.18 -22.19
N GLU A 197 -12.56 -4.76 -21.08
CA GLU A 197 -11.17 -4.75 -20.59
C GLU A 197 -10.34 -5.96 -21.09
N ARG A 198 -10.99 -6.98 -21.66
CA ARG A 198 -10.33 -8.22 -22.10
C ARG A 198 -9.19 -8.00 -23.09
N LYS A 199 -9.34 -7.05 -24.04
CA LYS A 199 -8.27 -6.73 -24.99
C LYS A 199 -7.03 -6.16 -24.28
N ALA A 200 -7.24 -5.28 -23.30
CA ALA A 200 -6.16 -4.69 -22.53
C ALA A 200 -5.43 -5.76 -21.69
N VAL A 201 -6.18 -6.66 -21.03
CA VAL A 201 -5.59 -7.79 -20.28
C VAL A 201 -4.79 -8.69 -21.22
N LEU A 202 -5.34 -9.05 -22.37
CA LEU A 202 -4.64 -9.87 -23.36
C LEU A 202 -3.33 -9.21 -23.83
N THR A 203 -3.34 -7.89 -24.11
CA THR A 203 -2.11 -7.16 -24.45
C THR A 203 -1.04 -7.30 -23.35
N SER A 204 -1.44 -7.17 -22.10
CA SER A 204 -0.51 -7.36 -20.98
C SER A 204 0.02 -8.79 -20.88
N THR A 205 -0.84 -9.78 -21.11
CA THR A 205 -0.43 -11.19 -21.15
C THR A 205 0.60 -11.44 -22.23
N VAL A 206 0.40 -10.87 -23.43
CA VAL A 206 1.37 -10.98 -24.53
C VAL A 206 2.71 -10.33 -24.15
N CYS A 207 2.71 -9.10 -23.63
CA CYS A 207 3.93 -8.42 -23.21
C CYS A 207 4.67 -9.19 -22.10
N TRP A 208 3.94 -9.71 -21.13
CA TRP A 208 4.46 -10.56 -20.07
C TRP A 208 5.07 -11.85 -20.64
N SER A 209 4.36 -12.53 -21.55
CA SER A 209 4.83 -13.76 -22.20
C SER A 209 6.10 -13.52 -23.01
N ILE A 210 6.21 -12.40 -23.71
CA ILE A 210 7.43 -12.00 -24.42
C ILE A 210 8.61 -11.91 -23.44
N MET A 211 8.43 -11.29 -22.28
CA MET A 211 9.50 -11.21 -21.28
C MET A 211 9.89 -12.58 -20.74
N VAL A 212 8.90 -13.46 -20.47
CA VAL A 212 9.19 -14.84 -20.04
C VAL A 212 10.01 -15.57 -21.12
N LEU A 213 9.61 -15.46 -22.39
CA LEU A 213 10.35 -16.07 -23.50
C LEU A 213 11.75 -15.51 -23.64
N LEU A 214 11.95 -14.21 -23.42
CA LEU A 214 13.27 -13.59 -23.43
C LEU A 214 14.16 -14.13 -22.29
N LEU A 215 13.61 -14.34 -21.09
CA LEU A 215 14.35 -14.94 -19.96
C LEU A 215 14.70 -16.41 -20.25
N ILE A 216 13.76 -17.17 -20.82
CA ILE A 216 14.01 -18.56 -21.24
C ILE A 216 15.13 -18.58 -22.32
N TYR A 217 15.02 -17.74 -23.33
CA TYR A 217 16.06 -17.63 -24.36
C TYR A 217 17.43 -17.25 -23.77
N SER A 218 17.44 -16.25 -22.89
CA SER A 218 18.67 -15.85 -22.20
C SER A 218 19.29 -16.99 -21.38
N SER A 219 18.47 -17.89 -20.82
CA SER A 219 18.93 -19.06 -20.09
C SER A 219 19.67 -20.08 -20.98
N PHE A 220 19.29 -20.15 -22.26
CA PHE A 220 20.02 -20.99 -23.25
C PHE A 220 21.31 -20.33 -23.73
N VAL A 221 21.36 -18.97 -23.76
CA VAL A 221 22.53 -18.24 -24.28
C VAL A 221 23.60 -18.03 -23.20
N PHE A 222 23.18 -17.67 -21.98
CA PHE A 222 24.08 -17.25 -20.92
C PHE A 222 24.26 -18.25 -19.77
N ASP A 223 23.43 -19.24 -19.62
CA ASP A 223 23.30 -20.16 -18.48
C ASP A 223 22.10 -19.84 -17.58
N PRO A 224 21.27 -20.84 -17.25
CA PRO A 224 20.10 -20.68 -16.37
C PRO A 224 20.43 -20.15 -14.97
N VAL A 225 21.54 -20.57 -14.39
CA VAL A 225 21.97 -20.11 -13.05
C VAL A 225 22.31 -18.63 -13.07
N GLN A 226 22.94 -18.17 -14.17
CA GLN A 226 23.28 -16.76 -14.32
C GLN A 226 22.00 -15.90 -14.46
N VAL A 227 21.02 -16.33 -15.25
CA VAL A 227 19.73 -15.64 -15.37
C VAL A 227 18.99 -15.64 -14.04
N LEU A 228 19.01 -16.75 -13.29
CA LEU A 228 18.43 -16.81 -11.96
C LEU A 228 19.08 -15.81 -11.01
N LYS A 229 20.42 -15.72 -11.00
CA LYS A 229 21.17 -14.77 -10.18
C LYS A 229 20.88 -13.32 -10.54
N ILE A 230 20.81 -12.99 -11.85
CA ILE A 230 20.65 -11.59 -12.32
C ILE A 230 19.22 -11.11 -12.22
N HIS A 231 18.25 -11.95 -12.50
CA HIS A 231 16.82 -11.55 -12.55
C HIS A 231 15.96 -12.29 -11.53
N GLY A 232 16.10 -13.60 -11.38
CA GLY A 232 15.19 -14.42 -10.57
C GLY A 232 15.27 -14.07 -9.07
N VAL A 233 16.49 -14.02 -8.49
CA VAL A 233 16.63 -13.66 -7.05
C VAL A 233 16.21 -12.22 -6.79
N PRO A 234 16.63 -11.19 -7.57
CA PRO A 234 16.09 -9.84 -7.44
C PRO A 234 14.57 -9.76 -7.58
N TYR A 235 13.98 -10.56 -8.47
CA TYR A 235 12.53 -10.64 -8.62
C TYR A 235 11.83 -11.11 -7.34
N LEU A 236 12.37 -12.12 -6.64
CA LEU A 236 11.81 -12.56 -5.35
C LEU A 236 11.91 -11.48 -4.27
N ILE A 237 13.00 -10.71 -4.26
CA ILE A 237 13.15 -9.57 -3.34
C ILE A 237 12.18 -8.44 -3.69
N PHE A 238 11.94 -8.21 -4.99
CA PHE A 238 10.88 -7.29 -5.42
C PHE A 238 9.50 -7.74 -4.93
N VAL A 239 9.15 -9.01 -5.07
CA VAL A 239 7.87 -9.56 -4.58
C VAL A 239 7.76 -9.40 -3.07
N MET A 240 8.83 -9.63 -2.33
CA MET A 240 8.89 -9.36 -0.89
C MET A 240 8.60 -7.87 -0.57
N TRP A 241 9.19 -6.94 -1.32
CA TRP A 241 8.88 -5.51 -1.17
C TRP A 241 7.43 -5.19 -1.49
N LEU A 242 6.91 -5.73 -2.59
CA LEU A 242 5.51 -5.56 -3.00
C LEU A 242 4.56 -5.98 -1.88
N ASP A 243 4.74 -7.18 -1.34
CA ASP A 243 3.88 -7.69 -0.27
C ASP A 243 4.08 -6.93 1.04
N PHE A 244 5.31 -6.62 1.42
CA PHE A 244 5.63 -5.90 2.65
C PHE A 244 5.06 -4.48 2.67
N VAL A 245 5.26 -3.72 1.59
CA VAL A 245 4.81 -2.33 1.49
C VAL A 245 3.29 -2.27 1.39
N THR A 246 2.70 -3.01 0.45
CA THR A 246 1.24 -2.99 0.28
C THR A 246 0.50 -3.49 1.52
N TYR A 247 1.00 -4.55 2.18
CA TYR A 247 0.40 -5.03 3.43
C TYR A 247 0.42 -3.97 4.53
N LEU A 248 1.59 -3.36 4.79
CA LEU A 248 1.76 -2.45 5.91
C LEU A 248 1.03 -1.11 5.75
N HIS A 249 0.68 -0.70 4.53
CA HIS A 249 -0.15 0.48 4.32
C HIS A 249 -1.63 0.26 4.66
N HIS A 250 -2.05 -1.00 4.78
CA HIS A 250 -3.44 -1.40 5.04
C HIS A 250 -3.61 -2.12 6.38
N HIS A 251 -2.51 -2.58 6.99
CA HIS A 251 -2.52 -3.41 8.21
C HIS A 251 -1.41 -2.98 9.18
N GLY A 252 -1.44 -3.58 10.38
CA GLY A 252 -0.35 -3.45 11.34
C GLY A 252 -0.19 -2.06 11.93
N HIS A 253 -1.26 -1.27 12.04
CA HIS A 253 -1.28 -0.03 12.81
C HIS A 253 -1.53 -0.35 14.30
N GLU A 254 -0.96 0.47 15.20
CA GLU A 254 -1.13 0.28 16.65
C GLU A 254 -2.58 0.41 17.08
N GLN A 255 -3.27 1.40 16.55
CA GLN A 255 -4.72 1.50 16.64
C GLN A 255 -5.32 0.68 15.50
N LYS A 256 -6.14 -0.32 15.80
CA LYS A 256 -6.85 -1.07 14.78
C LYS A 256 -7.73 -0.15 13.95
N LEU A 257 -7.67 -0.30 12.64
CA LEU A 257 -8.43 0.51 11.70
C LEU A 257 -9.77 -0.13 11.42
N PRO A 258 -10.85 0.67 11.26
CA PRO A 258 -12.17 0.15 10.98
C PRO A 258 -12.27 -0.37 9.55
N TRP A 259 -13.10 -1.40 9.38
CA TRP A 259 -13.60 -1.89 8.11
C TRP A 259 -15.11 -1.67 8.07
N TYR A 260 -15.65 -1.41 6.89
CA TYR A 260 -17.03 -0.96 6.73
C TYR A 260 -17.85 -1.89 5.85
N ARG A 261 -19.16 -1.99 6.16
CA ARG A 261 -20.15 -2.69 5.33
C ARG A 261 -21.27 -1.74 4.92
N GLY A 262 -21.96 -2.10 3.85
CA GLY A 262 -23.20 -1.46 3.42
C GLY A 262 -23.11 0.07 3.39
N LYS A 263 -24.02 0.72 4.10
CA LYS A 263 -24.16 2.20 4.13
C LYS A 263 -23.05 2.92 4.92
N GLU A 264 -22.35 2.21 5.79
CA GLU A 264 -21.26 2.79 6.57
C GLU A 264 -19.98 2.95 5.73
N TRP A 265 -19.87 2.24 4.62
CA TRP A 265 -18.77 2.43 3.71
C TRP A 265 -18.94 3.68 2.85
N SER A 266 -17.87 4.44 2.69
CA SER A 266 -17.72 5.47 1.66
C SER A 266 -16.28 5.54 1.21
N TYR A 267 -16.04 6.07 0.02
CA TYR A 267 -14.68 6.23 -0.53
C TYR A 267 -13.76 7.01 0.42
N LEU A 268 -14.28 8.08 1.04
CA LEU A 268 -13.51 8.87 2.00
C LEU A 268 -13.18 8.06 3.25
N ARG A 269 -14.15 7.39 3.86
CA ARG A 269 -13.92 6.58 5.07
C ARG A 269 -12.95 5.43 4.79
N GLY A 270 -13.12 4.73 3.67
CA GLY A 270 -12.21 3.68 3.24
C GLY A 270 -10.78 4.21 3.03
N GLY A 271 -10.61 5.31 2.29
CA GLY A 271 -9.30 5.91 2.08
C GLY A 271 -8.59 6.33 3.38
N LEU A 272 -9.36 6.76 4.39
CA LEU A 272 -8.83 7.12 5.71
C LEU A 272 -8.42 5.92 6.58
N THR A 273 -8.68 4.69 6.15
CA THR A 273 -8.18 3.48 6.81
C THR A 273 -6.82 3.03 6.29
N THR A 274 -6.26 3.73 5.31
CA THR A 274 -4.85 3.57 4.93
C THR A 274 -3.94 4.33 5.89
N VAL A 275 -2.68 3.95 5.93
CA VAL A 275 -1.67 4.59 6.77
C VAL A 275 -0.40 4.89 5.99
N ASP A 276 0.19 6.04 6.26
CA ASP A 276 1.51 6.38 5.78
C ASP A 276 2.57 5.60 6.55
N ARG A 277 3.69 5.29 5.86
CA ARG A 277 4.84 4.60 6.45
C ARG A 277 6.13 5.31 6.06
N ASP A 278 7.06 5.34 6.98
CA ASP A 278 8.39 5.90 6.74
C ASP A 278 9.41 4.74 6.58
N TYR A 279 10.00 4.64 5.40
CA TYR A 279 11.04 3.65 5.06
C TYR A 279 12.45 4.25 5.18
N GLY A 280 12.59 5.42 5.82
CA GLY A 280 13.88 6.11 5.98
C GLY A 280 14.44 6.56 4.63
N TRP A 281 15.73 6.35 4.41
CA TRP A 281 16.41 6.75 3.16
C TRP A 281 15.87 6.04 1.90
N ILE A 282 15.20 4.90 2.08
CA ILE A 282 14.60 4.13 0.98
C ILE A 282 13.38 4.86 0.39
N ASN A 283 12.72 5.78 1.13
CA ASN A 283 11.58 6.55 0.62
C ASN A 283 11.87 7.18 -0.75
N GLY A 284 13.04 7.79 -0.94
CA GLY A 284 13.43 8.39 -2.21
C GLY A 284 13.68 7.39 -3.35
N ILE A 285 14.06 6.15 -3.03
CA ILE A 285 14.18 5.04 -4.00
C ILE A 285 12.79 4.55 -4.39
N HIS A 286 11.91 4.39 -3.42
CA HIS A 286 10.54 3.93 -3.58
C HIS A 286 9.57 4.99 -4.11
N HIS A 287 10.06 6.14 -4.61
CA HIS A 287 9.23 7.22 -5.14
C HIS A 287 8.16 7.71 -4.14
N ASP A 288 8.52 7.79 -2.86
CA ASP A 288 7.66 8.27 -1.77
C ASP A 288 6.31 7.53 -1.65
N ILE A 289 6.21 6.28 -2.11
CA ILE A 289 5.00 5.45 -2.01
C ILE A 289 4.54 5.27 -0.55
N GLY A 290 5.41 5.58 0.40
CA GLY A 290 5.10 5.64 1.83
C GLY A 290 4.02 6.67 2.19
N THR A 291 3.76 7.66 1.33
CA THR A 291 2.66 8.65 1.46
C THR A 291 1.36 8.09 0.87
N HIS A 292 0.74 7.17 1.56
CA HIS A 292 -0.30 6.30 1.01
C HIS A 292 -1.74 6.82 1.21
N VAL A 293 -1.99 7.58 2.28
CA VAL A 293 -3.32 8.14 2.57
C VAL A 293 -3.78 9.07 1.45
N ILE A 294 -2.93 10.04 1.08
CA ILE A 294 -3.26 10.97 -0.01
C ILE A 294 -3.23 10.28 -1.36
N HIS A 295 -2.36 9.29 -1.54
CA HIS A 295 -2.37 8.45 -2.74
C HIS A 295 -3.71 7.71 -2.92
N HIS A 296 -4.28 7.12 -1.87
CA HIS A 296 -5.60 6.47 -1.94
C HIS A 296 -6.75 7.44 -2.21
N LEU A 297 -6.72 8.61 -1.57
CA LEU A 297 -7.75 9.63 -1.78
C LEU A 297 -7.64 10.30 -3.15
N PHE A 298 -6.43 10.46 -3.68
CA PHE A 298 -6.16 11.20 -4.93
C PHE A 298 -5.05 10.53 -5.76
N PRO A 299 -5.28 9.35 -6.31
CA PRO A 299 -4.25 8.58 -7.04
C PRO A 299 -3.76 9.25 -8.33
N GLN A 300 -4.35 10.39 -8.71
CA GLN A 300 -3.94 11.19 -9.87
C GLN A 300 -2.77 12.13 -9.58
N ILE A 301 -2.38 12.31 -8.31
CA ILE A 301 -1.23 13.13 -7.92
C ILE A 301 0.05 12.35 -8.23
N PRO A 302 1.00 12.90 -9.02
CA PRO A 302 2.29 12.27 -9.26
C PRO A 302 3.07 12.02 -7.97
N HIS A 303 3.82 10.91 -7.90
CA HIS A 303 4.58 10.54 -6.70
C HIS A 303 5.45 11.68 -6.17
N TYR A 304 6.10 12.44 -7.05
CA TYR A 304 6.99 13.54 -6.68
C TYR A 304 6.28 14.80 -6.10
N HIS A 305 4.97 14.74 -5.93
CA HIS A 305 4.14 15.75 -5.25
C HIS A 305 3.38 15.18 -4.05
N LEU A 306 3.43 13.87 -3.79
CA LEU A 306 2.66 13.24 -2.72
C LEU A 306 3.06 13.75 -1.33
N VAL A 307 4.36 13.92 -1.07
CA VAL A 307 4.86 14.43 0.23
C VAL A 307 4.33 15.84 0.50
N GLU A 308 4.38 16.73 -0.49
CA GLU A 308 3.88 18.09 -0.37
C GLU A 308 2.35 18.12 -0.23
N ALA A 309 1.65 17.33 -1.04
CA ALA A 309 0.19 17.19 -0.98
C ALA A 309 -0.27 16.66 0.39
N THR A 310 0.43 15.66 0.93
CA THR A 310 0.15 15.12 2.26
C THR A 310 0.34 16.19 3.34
N LYS A 311 1.46 16.91 3.31
CA LYS A 311 1.72 18.00 4.26
C LYS A 311 0.64 19.07 4.23
N ALA A 312 0.17 19.44 3.05
CA ALA A 312 -0.88 20.44 2.89
C ALA A 312 -2.27 19.95 3.35
N ALA A 313 -2.55 18.64 3.21
CA ALA A 313 -3.81 18.05 3.58
C ALA A 313 -3.94 17.76 5.10
N LYS A 314 -2.83 17.57 5.82
CA LYS A 314 -2.82 17.21 7.26
C LYS A 314 -3.68 18.09 8.15
N PRO A 315 -3.70 19.44 8.03
CA PRO A 315 -4.54 20.28 8.87
C PRO A 315 -6.05 19.99 8.73
N VAL A 316 -6.50 19.59 7.53
CA VAL A 316 -7.89 19.21 7.27
C VAL A 316 -8.19 17.82 7.81
N LEU A 317 -7.25 16.89 7.64
CA LEU A 317 -7.40 15.51 8.09
C LEU A 317 -7.41 15.40 9.63
N GLY A 318 -6.69 16.27 10.33
CA GLY A 318 -6.63 16.29 11.80
C GLY A 318 -6.30 14.93 12.39
N LYS A 319 -7.06 14.47 13.38
CA LYS A 319 -6.88 13.18 14.07
C LYS A 319 -7.10 11.95 13.17
N TYR A 320 -7.73 12.10 11.99
CA TYR A 320 -7.88 11.02 11.00
C TYR A 320 -6.60 10.71 10.23
N TYR A 321 -5.61 11.63 10.23
CA TYR A 321 -4.28 11.36 9.72
C TYR A 321 -3.37 10.84 10.84
N ARG A 322 -2.75 9.71 10.61
CA ARG A 322 -1.83 9.08 11.55
C ARG A 322 -0.41 9.31 11.09
N GLU A 323 0.34 10.09 11.89
CA GLU A 323 1.74 10.37 11.59
C GLU A 323 2.56 9.07 11.57
N PRO A 324 3.31 8.80 10.51
CA PRO A 324 4.17 7.63 10.47
C PRO A 324 5.30 7.78 11.50
N LYS A 325 5.57 6.70 12.24
CA LYS A 325 6.76 6.62 13.08
C LYS A 325 8.00 6.75 12.22
N LYS A 326 8.88 7.67 12.58
CA LYS A 326 10.13 7.90 11.84
C LYS A 326 11.04 6.68 11.92
N SER A 327 11.56 6.29 10.76
CA SER A 327 12.58 5.26 10.66
C SER A 327 13.95 5.81 11.02
N GLY A 328 14.75 4.96 11.70
CA GLY A 328 16.19 5.13 11.76
C GLY A 328 16.86 4.73 10.44
N PRO A 329 18.18 4.43 10.46
CA PRO A 329 18.90 3.96 9.28
C PRO A 329 18.26 2.72 8.63
N PHE A 330 17.59 1.88 9.44
CA PHE A 330 16.82 0.74 8.98
C PHE A 330 15.43 0.76 9.59
N PRO A 331 14.37 0.44 8.82
CA PRO A 331 12.98 0.53 9.26
C PRO A 331 12.54 -0.69 10.10
N PHE A 332 13.29 -1.07 11.12
CA PHE A 332 13.01 -2.27 11.95
C PHE A 332 11.64 -2.23 12.63
N HIS A 333 11.11 -1.04 12.96
CA HIS A 333 9.78 -0.92 13.53
C HIS A 333 8.67 -1.40 12.59
N LEU A 334 8.88 -1.31 11.27
CA LEU A 334 7.93 -1.82 10.28
C LEU A 334 7.87 -3.34 10.29
N PHE A 335 9.02 -4.00 10.51
CA PHE A 335 9.04 -5.44 10.69
C PHE A 335 8.31 -5.86 11.98
N SER A 336 8.48 -5.10 13.07
CA SER A 336 7.73 -5.33 14.30
C SER A 336 6.23 -5.15 14.10
N ASN A 337 5.81 -4.14 13.32
CA ASN A 337 4.40 -3.93 12.95
C ASN A 337 3.84 -5.10 12.14
N LEU A 338 4.60 -5.62 11.17
CA LEU A 338 4.22 -6.81 10.41
C LEU A 338 4.03 -8.02 11.33
N MET A 339 5.00 -8.29 12.20
CA MET A 339 4.93 -9.44 13.13
C MET A 339 3.78 -9.32 14.12
N ARG A 340 3.47 -8.11 14.58
CA ARG A 340 2.29 -7.87 15.42
C ARG A 340 1.01 -8.15 14.66
N SER A 341 0.86 -7.61 13.47
CA SER A 341 -0.34 -7.79 12.66
C SER A 341 -0.58 -9.26 12.31
N ILE A 342 0.47 -10.01 11.97
CA ILE A 342 0.36 -11.46 11.74
C ILE A 342 -0.16 -12.21 12.97
N ARG A 343 0.15 -11.72 14.18
CA ARG A 343 -0.26 -12.35 15.45
C ARG A 343 -1.64 -11.91 15.95
N GLU A 344 -2.11 -10.73 15.54
CA GLU A 344 -3.27 -10.09 16.16
C GLU A 344 -4.43 -9.84 15.20
N ASP A 345 -4.17 -9.71 13.87
CA ASP A 345 -5.15 -9.30 12.88
C ASP A 345 -5.62 -10.49 12.04
N HIS A 346 -6.37 -11.42 12.66
CA HIS A 346 -6.70 -12.70 12.04
C HIS A 346 -8.01 -12.65 11.25
N TYR A 347 -9.06 -12.02 11.78
CA TYR A 347 -10.38 -11.96 11.16
C TYR A 347 -11.17 -10.73 11.60
N VAL A 348 -12.26 -10.44 10.91
CA VAL A 348 -13.25 -9.44 11.33
C VAL A 348 -14.55 -10.12 11.71
N SER A 349 -15.36 -9.46 12.59
CA SER A 349 -16.68 -9.95 12.97
C SER A 349 -17.61 -10.09 11.76
N ASP A 350 -18.45 -11.10 11.73
CA ASP A 350 -19.52 -11.25 10.76
C ASP A 350 -20.72 -10.33 11.03
N ILE A 351 -20.78 -9.76 12.24
CA ILE A 351 -21.87 -8.91 12.72
C ILE A 351 -21.36 -7.48 12.88
N GLY A 352 -22.17 -6.53 12.42
CA GLY A 352 -21.90 -5.09 12.50
C GLY A 352 -21.45 -4.49 11.18
N ASP A 353 -21.80 -3.22 10.99
CA ASP A 353 -21.49 -2.47 9.77
C ASP A 353 -20.12 -1.79 9.85
N VAL A 354 -19.59 -1.60 11.08
CA VAL A 354 -18.23 -1.16 11.37
C VAL A 354 -17.55 -2.24 12.18
N VAL A 355 -16.48 -2.83 11.66
CA VAL A 355 -15.80 -3.96 12.26
C VAL A 355 -14.29 -3.73 12.28
N TYR A 356 -13.63 -4.42 13.22
CA TYR A 356 -12.18 -4.35 13.41
C TYR A 356 -11.58 -5.74 13.38
N TYR A 357 -10.31 -5.83 13.01
CA TYR A 357 -9.56 -7.08 13.13
C TYR A 357 -9.55 -7.60 14.57
N GLN A 358 -9.77 -8.89 14.69
CA GLN A 358 -9.78 -9.63 15.96
C GLN A 358 -8.71 -10.72 15.94
N THR A 359 -8.24 -11.04 17.13
CA THR A 359 -7.26 -12.11 17.34
C THR A 359 -7.98 -13.44 17.56
N ASP A 360 -7.59 -14.47 16.84
CA ASP A 360 -8.08 -15.83 17.10
C ASP A 360 -7.27 -16.46 18.25
N PRO A 361 -7.92 -16.75 19.40
CA PRO A 361 -7.23 -17.33 20.55
C PRO A 361 -6.53 -18.67 20.25
N ARG A 362 -7.02 -19.44 19.28
CA ARG A 362 -6.44 -20.73 18.88
C ARG A 362 -5.07 -20.59 18.25
N LEU A 363 -4.80 -19.45 17.60
CA LEU A 363 -3.52 -19.15 16.96
C LEU A 363 -2.50 -18.57 17.95
N CYS A 364 -2.97 -17.92 19.01
CA CYS A 364 -2.10 -17.39 20.05
C CYS A 364 -1.54 -18.47 20.95
N ASN A 365 -2.19 -19.63 21.04
CA ASN A 365 -1.79 -20.76 21.90
C ASN A 365 -0.82 -21.75 21.24
N ILE A 366 -0.30 -21.46 20.06
CA ILE A 366 0.84 -22.19 19.50
C ILE A 366 2.11 -21.68 20.21
N LYS A 367 2.14 -21.81 21.53
CA LYS A 367 3.36 -21.80 22.30
C LYS A 367 3.92 -23.21 22.29
N SER A 368 5.05 -23.34 21.62
CA SER A 368 6.17 -24.25 21.97
C SER A 368 5.77 -25.45 22.88
N ASN A 369 5.46 -26.57 22.31
CA ASN A 369 5.87 -27.86 22.87
C ASN A 369 7.19 -28.26 22.23
#